data_d277354975293bef83b391332990c1a0
#
_entry.id   d277354975293bef83b391332990c1a0
#
_cell.length_a   1.000
_cell.length_b   1.000
_cell.length_c   1.000
_cell.angle_alpha   90.00
_cell.angle_beta   90.00
_cell.angle_gamma   90.00
#
_symmetry.space_group_name_H-M   'P 1'
#
loop_
_entity.id
_entity.type
_entity.pdbx_description
1 polymer ?
#
loop_
_entity_poly.entity_id
_entity_poly.type
_entity_poly.pdbx_seq_one_letter_code
_entity_poly.pdbx_strand_id
1 'polypeptide(L)'
;MADKLDFDSSYSKLIRKIKWNSFEKILKENKDVDFLLISGDLFERDYFSLKDYQKLFEIFEEFSKNIYYLCGNHDYIDSKNEIFFSDKPKNLHIFSSEKFDFFEYENVKIYGISYNDRIFDKNFNYNIRLDYNFYNIFLGHGEFNQNNSTYMNLDLEKIKNLKFDYVGLGHIHKREEFFKNIFYVGSIEPFSFKDKGNFGYNLVDDYGINFIDSSQMSFKSLKIDLNNFENSYGLEKYLANLLDKKYNFLSINLSNYDKFAFDEKSLKENLDITYLKINREKSIDYYENLGKIYESYLLGDFYKNVKDLDMEDPINKRCLEIGFDAILRSKDE
;
A
#
# COMPACT_ATOMS: atom_id res chain seq x y z
N MET A 1 3.50 -3.34 -9.29
CA MET A 1 4.23 -2.35 -10.11
C MET A 1 3.34 -1.56 -11.08
N ALA A 2 2.31 -2.11 -11.65
CA ALA A 2 1.27 -1.39 -12.38
C ALA A 2 -0.02 -1.47 -11.57
N ASP A 3 -0.64 -0.33 -11.26
CA ASP A 3 -1.83 -0.24 -10.41
C ASP A 3 -2.77 0.85 -10.91
N LYS A 4 -4.05 0.73 -10.54
CA LYS A 4 -4.99 1.84 -10.64
C LYS A 4 -4.75 2.78 -9.46
N LEU A 5 -4.21 3.96 -9.74
CA LEU A 5 -3.91 4.97 -8.72
C LEU A 5 -4.95 6.09 -8.75
N ASP A 6 -5.38 6.55 -7.56
CA ASP A 6 -6.31 7.68 -7.39
C ASP A 6 -5.59 9.05 -7.50
N PHE A 7 -4.59 9.13 -8.37
CA PHE A 7 -3.83 10.33 -8.66
C PHE A 7 -4.02 10.76 -10.11
N ASP A 8 -3.74 12.02 -10.40
CA ASP A 8 -3.66 12.45 -11.80
C ASP A 8 -2.57 11.68 -12.58
N SER A 9 -2.61 11.77 -13.90
CA SER A 9 -1.75 10.96 -14.78
C SER A 9 -0.25 11.20 -14.57
N SER A 10 0.15 12.38 -14.09
CA SER A 10 1.56 12.75 -13.88
C SER A 10 2.12 12.07 -12.62
N TYR A 11 1.40 12.15 -11.51
CA TYR A 11 1.78 11.48 -10.27
C TYR A 11 1.67 9.95 -10.38
N SER A 12 0.65 9.45 -11.07
CA SER A 12 0.52 8.01 -11.35
C SER A 12 1.74 7.46 -12.09
N LYS A 13 2.24 8.17 -13.11
CA LYS A 13 3.47 7.81 -13.82
C LYS A 13 4.72 7.87 -12.91
N LEU A 14 4.81 8.90 -12.08
CA LEU A 14 5.92 9.05 -11.13
C LEU A 14 5.94 7.90 -10.12
N ILE A 15 4.81 7.59 -9.48
CA ILE A 15 4.68 6.51 -8.50
C ILE A 15 5.06 5.17 -9.15
N ARG A 16 4.56 4.89 -10.36
CA ARG A 16 4.94 3.69 -11.11
C ARG A 16 6.45 3.62 -11.35
N LYS A 17 7.08 4.72 -11.75
CA LYS A 17 8.54 4.79 -11.94
C LYS A 17 9.29 4.53 -10.64
N ILE A 18 8.83 5.09 -9.52
CA ILE A 18 9.45 4.88 -8.22
C ILE A 18 9.37 3.39 -7.83
N LYS A 19 8.20 2.76 -7.96
CA LYS A 19 8.02 1.32 -7.66
C LYS A 19 8.98 0.43 -8.47
N TRP A 20 9.15 0.70 -9.76
CA TRP A 20 10.13 0.00 -10.58
C TRP A 20 11.57 0.22 -10.07
N ASN A 21 11.94 1.47 -9.79
CA ASN A 21 13.28 1.80 -9.31
C ASN A 21 13.58 1.16 -7.94
N SER A 22 12.59 1.10 -7.04
CA SER A 22 12.73 0.45 -5.74
C SER A 22 12.94 -1.04 -5.88
N PHE A 23 12.19 -1.69 -6.77
CA PHE A 23 12.35 -3.12 -7.04
C PHE A 23 13.74 -3.41 -7.64
N GLU A 24 14.15 -2.68 -8.68
CA GLU A 24 15.49 -2.81 -9.28
C GLU A 24 16.60 -2.56 -8.26
N LYS A 25 16.43 -1.56 -7.38
CA LYS A 25 17.39 -1.24 -6.31
C LYS A 25 17.54 -2.40 -5.33
N ILE A 26 16.42 -2.98 -4.87
CA ILE A 26 16.44 -4.14 -3.95
C ILE A 26 17.25 -5.29 -4.57
N LEU A 27 17.02 -5.62 -5.84
CA LEU A 27 17.75 -6.70 -6.51
C LEU A 27 19.24 -6.39 -6.66
N LYS A 28 19.59 -5.13 -6.97
CA LYS A 28 21.00 -4.70 -7.10
C LYS A 28 21.74 -4.73 -5.76
N GLU A 29 21.07 -4.40 -4.68
CA GLU A 29 21.66 -4.38 -3.32
C GLU A 29 21.79 -5.79 -2.72
N ASN A 30 21.06 -6.78 -3.26
CA ASN A 30 21.03 -8.16 -2.76
C ASN A 30 21.56 -9.18 -3.77
N LYS A 31 22.65 -8.87 -4.48
CA LYS A 31 23.25 -9.79 -5.47
C LYS A 31 23.89 -11.03 -4.85
N ASP A 32 24.21 -10.98 -3.57
CA ASP A 32 24.92 -12.05 -2.86
C ASP A 32 23.96 -13.05 -2.17
N VAL A 33 22.64 -12.86 -2.26
CA VAL A 33 21.67 -13.84 -1.75
C VAL A 33 21.63 -15.09 -2.63
N ASP A 34 21.17 -16.18 -2.07
CA ASP A 34 21.04 -17.45 -2.79
C ASP A 34 19.86 -17.44 -3.75
N PHE A 35 18.75 -16.87 -3.34
CA PHE A 35 17.52 -16.74 -4.14
C PHE A 35 16.60 -15.62 -3.66
N LEU A 36 15.62 -15.27 -4.50
CA LEU A 36 14.54 -14.34 -4.20
C LEU A 36 13.21 -15.07 -4.04
N LEU A 37 12.41 -14.66 -3.05
CA LEU A 37 11.05 -15.14 -2.82
C LEU A 37 10.06 -14.02 -3.08
N ILE A 38 9.01 -14.28 -3.88
CA ILE A 38 7.93 -13.33 -4.18
C ILE A 38 6.59 -13.95 -3.82
N SER A 39 5.90 -13.36 -2.85
CA SER A 39 4.64 -13.88 -2.29
C SER A 39 3.40 -13.29 -2.97
N GLY A 40 3.42 -13.09 -4.28
CA GLY A 40 2.27 -12.63 -5.06
C GLY A 40 2.08 -11.12 -5.14
N ASP A 41 1.14 -10.70 -5.98
CA ASP A 41 0.75 -9.31 -6.21
C ASP A 41 1.92 -8.41 -6.63
N LEU A 42 2.84 -8.94 -7.43
CA LEU A 42 3.97 -8.19 -7.96
C LEU A 42 3.50 -7.07 -8.89
N PHE A 43 2.38 -7.26 -9.58
CA PHE A 43 1.77 -6.28 -10.48
C PHE A 43 0.25 -6.49 -10.59
N GLU A 44 -0.46 -5.46 -11.06
CA GLU A 44 -1.87 -5.58 -11.47
C GLU A 44 -1.90 -5.98 -12.96
N ARG A 45 -2.34 -7.21 -13.25
CA ARG A 45 -2.30 -7.80 -14.60
C ARG A 45 -3.06 -6.98 -15.66
N ASP A 46 -4.18 -6.35 -15.28
CA ASP A 46 -5.01 -5.58 -16.20
C ASP A 46 -4.32 -4.31 -16.72
N TYR A 47 -3.26 -3.86 -16.03
CA TYR A 47 -2.46 -2.69 -16.37
C TYR A 47 -1.01 -3.03 -16.73
N PHE A 48 -0.68 -4.32 -16.85
CA PHE A 48 0.68 -4.79 -17.14
C PHE A 48 0.82 -5.14 -18.61
N SER A 49 1.54 -4.32 -19.36
CA SER A 49 1.70 -4.47 -20.82
C SER A 49 2.78 -5.50 -21.16
N LEU A 50 2.82 -5.95 -22.42
CA LEU A 50 3.89 -6.80 -22.93
C LEU A 50 5.28 -6.20 -22.67
N LYS A 51 5.44 -4.88 -22.83
CA LYS A 51 6.71 -4.19 -22.52
C LYS A 51 7.07 -4.27 -21.04
N ASP A 52 6.09 -4.30 -20.16
CA ASP A 52 6.33 -4.45 -18.73
C ASP A 52 6.81 -5.88 -18.40
N TYR A 53 6.22 -6.91 -19.04
CA TYR A 53 6.71 -8.28 -18.92
C TYR A 53 8.15 -8.41 -19.41
N GLN A 54 8.48 -7.85 -20.59
CA GLN A 54 9.83 -7.86 -21.13
C GLN A 54 10.81 -7.19 -20.16
N LYS A 55 10.48 -5.99 -19.67
CA LYS A 55 11.30 -5.29 -18.67
C LYS A 55 11.48 -6.10 -17.39
N LEU A 56 10.41 -6.74 -16.89
CA LEU A 56 10.48 -7.57 -15.70
C LEU A 56 11.41 -8.76 -15.89
N PHE A 57 11.33 -9.42 -17.04
CA PHE A 57 12.18 -10.56 -17.36
C PHE A 57 13.63 -10.18 -17.54
N GLU A 58 13.94 -9.03 -18.18
CA GLU A 58 15.29 -8.48 -18.24
C GLU A 58 15.87 -8.24 -16.84
N ILE A 59 15.09 -7.65 -15.93
CA ILE A 59 15.52 -7.43 -14.54
C ILE A 59 15.77 -8.76 -13.82
N PHE A 60 14.97 -9.79 -14.06
CA PHE A 60 15.15 -11.11 -13.46
C PHE A 60 16.37 -11.84 -14.04
N GLU A 61 16.63 -11.70 -15.33
CA GLU A 61 17.87 -12.24 -15.94
C GLU A 61 19.12 -11.55 -15.38
N GLU A 62 19.09 -10.21 -15.24
CA GLU A 62 20.20 -9.45 -14.66
C GLU A 62 20.47 -9.82 -13.20
N PHE A 63 19.44 -10.14 -12.43
CA PHE A 63 19.58 -10.61 -11.05
C PHE A 63 20.34 -11.93 -10.99
N SER A 64 20.19 -12.80 -11.97
CA SER A 64 20.91 -14.06 -12.17
C SER A 64 20.82 -15.14 -11.10
N LYS A 65 20.11 -14.88 -9.98
CA LYS A 65 19.81 -15.86 -8.93
C LYS A 65 18.43 -16.44 -9.16
N ASN A 66 18.15 -17.60 -8.57
CA ASN A 66 16.81 -18.21 -8.63
C ASN A 66 15.75 -17.31 -8.00
N ILE A 67 14.61 -17.24 -8.64
CA ILE A 67 13.44 -16.49 -8.18
C ILE A 67 12.29 -17.47 -8.06
N TYR A 68 11.77 -17.64 -6.84
CA TYR A 68 10.60 -18.46 -6.56
C TYR A 68 9.41 -17.56 -6.37
N TYR A 69 8.49 -17.61 -7.32
CA TYR A 69 7.37 -16.71 -7.42
C TYR A 69 6.05 -17.46 -7.37
N LEU A 70 5.20 -17.10 -6.44
CA LEU A 70 3.79 -17.46 -6.50
C LEU A 70 2.96 -16.25 -6.94
N CYS A 71 1.95 -16.49 -7.77
CA CYS A 71 1.02 -15.45 -8.19
C CYS A 71 -0.06 -15.24 -7.14
N GLY A 72 -0.35 -13.97 -6.83
CA GLY A 72 -1.46 -13.55 -5.98
C GLY A 72 -2.75 -13.34 -6.76
N ASN A 73 -3.70 -12.65 -6.16
CA ASN A 73 -5.00 -12.39 -6.76
C ASN A 73 -5.00 -11.24 -7.78
N HIS A 74 -3.95 -10.41 -7.84
CA HIS A 74 -3.79 -9.35 -8.82
C HIS A 74 -2.96 -9.76 -10.05
N ASP A 75 -2.04 -10.70 -9.88
CA ASP A 75 -1.13 -11.17 -10.93
C ASP A 75 -1.31 -12.66 -11.24
N TYR A 76 -2.49 -13.23 -10.99
CA TYR A 76 -2.81 -14.62 -11.28
C TYR A 76 -2.61 -14.97 -12.75
N ILE A 77 -2.26 -16.25 -13.02
CA ILE A 77 -2.04 -16.77 -14.38
C ILE A 77 -3.21 -17.64 -14.79
N ASP A 78 -3.84 -17.27 -15.90
CA ASP A 78 -4.87 -18.02 -16.57
C ASP A 78 -4.50 -18.25 -18.06
N SER A 79 -5.36 -18.94 -18.80
CA SER A 79 -5.14 -19.22 -20.23
C SER A 79 -5.02 -17.98 -21.12
N LYS A 80 -5.43 -16.79 -20.64
CA LYS A 80 -5.36 -15.54 -21.44
C LYS A 80 -3.99 -14.88 -21.37
N ASN A 81 -3.30 -15.01 -20.22
CA ASN A 81 -1.99 -14.37 -20.03
C ASN A 81 -0.84 -15.38 -19.92
N GLU A 82 -1.10 -16.68 -19.92
CA GLU A 82 -0.07 -17.73 -19.87
C GLU A 82 1.00 -17.54 -20.96
N ILE A 83 0.58 -17.07 -22.14
CA ILE A 83 1.50 -16.81 -23.25
C ILE A 83 2.60 -15.80 -22.91
N PHE A 84 2.33 -14.82 -22.02
CA PHE A 84 3.35 -13.84 -21.60
C PHE A 84 4.48 -14.47 -20.78
N PHE A 85 4.24 -15.66 -20.24
CA PHE A 85 5.21 -16.42 -19.47
C PHE A 85 5.93 -17.50 -20.29
N SER A 86 5.62 -17.64 -21.59
CA SER A 86 6.29 -18.60 -22.47
C SER A 86 7.79 -18.31 -22.58
N ASP A 87 8.15 -17.03 -22.60
CA ASP A 87 9.53 -16.54 -22.75
C ASP A 87 10.16 -16.12 -21.41
N LYS A 88 9.61 -16.59 -20.29
CA LYS A 88 10.14 -16.26 -18.97
C LYS A 88 11.60 -16.72 -18.82
N PRO A 89 12.43 -16.01 -18.07
CA PRO A 89 13.83 -16.36 -17.86
C PRO A 89 13.95 -17.69 -17.11
N LYS A 90 15.06 -18.41 -17.35
CA LYS A 90 15.29 -19.75 -16.78
C LYS A 90 15.37 -19.77 -15.26
N ASN A 91 15.82 -18.68 -14.66
CA ASN A 91 15.91 -18.52 -13.20
C ASN A 91 14.58 -18.16 -12.54
N LEU A 92 13.48 -17.96 -13.30
CA LEU A 92 12.14 -17.71 -12.75
C LEU A 92 11.36 -19.02 -12.62
N HIS A 93 11.10 -19.42 -11.38
CA HIS A 93 10.32 -20.60 -11.01
C HIS A 93 8.96 -20.14 -10.47
N ILE A 94 7.87 -20.53 -11.13
CA ILE A 94 6.51 -20.12 -10.77
C ILE A 94 5.78 -21.32 -10.18
N PHE A 95 5.16 -21.11 -9.01
CA PHE A 95 4.35 -22.16 -8.37
C PHE A 95 3.10 -22.47 -9.18
N SER A 96 2.74 -23.74 -9.23
CA SER A 96 1.49 -24.21 -9.84
C SER A 96 0.27 -23.61 -9.11
N SER A 97 -0.80 -23.36 -9.86
CA SER A 97 -2.11 -23.01 -9.31
C SER A 97 -3.01 -24.23 -9.07
N GLU A 98 -2.61 -25.40 -9.55
CA GLU A 98 -3.44 -26.61 -9.47
C GLU A 98 -3.27 -27.34 -8.14
N LYS A 99 -2.04 -27.39 -7.63
CA LYS A 99 -1.68 -28.10 -6.41
C LYS A 99 -0.65 -27.34 -5.59
N PHE A 100 -0.74 -27.54 -4.28
CA PHE A 100 0.33 -27.17 -3.37
C PHE A 100 1.53 -28.08 -3.62
N ASP A 101 2.70 -27.47 -3.91
CA ASP A 101 3.92 -28.19 -4.26
C ASP A 101 5.14 -27.44 -3.71
N PHE A 102 6.34 -27.94 -3.98
CA PHE A 102 7.57 -27.28 -3.55
C PHE A 102 8.63 -27.28 -4.65
N PHE A 103 9.51 -26.29 -4.55
CA PHE A 103 10.82 -26.28 -5.22
C PHE A 103 11.89 -26.64 -4.20
N GLU A 104 12.95 -27.27 -4.69
CA GLU A 104 14.12 -27.63 -3.88
C GLU A 104 15.33 -26.84 -4.36
N TYR A 105 16.04 -26.24 -3.42
CA TYR A 105 17.30 -25.56 -3.65
C TYR A 105 18.28 -25.99 -2.54
N GLU A 106 19.28 -26.79 -2.87
CA GLU A 106 20.23 -27.37 -1.92
C GLU A 106 19.51 -28.04 -0.73
N ASN A 107 19.67 -27.49 0.48
CA ASN A 107 19.03 -27.99 1.69
C ASN A 107 17.74 -27.23 2.06
N VAL A 108 17.15 -26.49 1.12
CA VAL A 108 15.91 -25.69 1.33
C VAL A 108 14.78 -26.24 0.49
N LYS A 109 13.59 -26.40 1.09
CA LYS A 109 12.33 -26.67 0.40
C LYS A 109 11.40 -25.49 0.50
N ILE A 110 10.96 -24.96 -0.63
CA ILE A 110 10.12 -23.76 -0.73
C ILE A 110 8.75 -24.19 -1.23
N TYR A 111 7.77 -24.19 -0.35
CA TYR A 111 6.40 -24.64 -0.59
C TYR A 111 5.52 -23.46 -0.99
N GLY A 112 4.57 -23.66 -1.91
CA GLY A 112 3.61 -22.64 -2.29
C GLY A 112 2.52 -23.16 -3.23
N ILE A 113 1.53 -22.30 -3.49
CA ILE A 113 0.49 -22.49 -4.49
C ILE A 113 0.04 -21.12 -5.02
N SER A 114 0.01 -20.96 -6.33
CA SER A 114 -0.41 -19.72 -6.99
C SER A 114 -1.92 -19.62 -7.12
N TYR A 115 -2.40 -18.40 -7.33
CA TYR A 115 -3.76 -18.13 -7.79
C TYR A 115 -3.88 -18.34 -9.31
N ASN A 116 -5.06 -18.78 -9.75
CA ASN A 116 -5.46 -18.84 -11.16
C ASN A 116 -6.67 -17.96 -11.46
N ASP A 117 -7.18 -17.25 -10.46
CA ASP A 117 -8.26 -16.28 -10.55
C ASP A 117 -8.10 -15.22 -9.44
N ARG A 118 -8.89 -14.15 -9.47
CA ARG A 118 -8.96 -13.15 -8.39
C ARG A 118 -9.49 -13.73 -7.08
N ILE A 119 -10.17 -14.86 -7.15
CA ILE A 119 -10.76 -15.55 -6.01
C ILE A 119 -10.01 -16.87 -5.79
N PHE A 120 -9.75 -17.21 -4.55
CA PHE A 120 -9.22 -18.51 -4.16
C PHE A 120 -10.35 -19.34 -3.55
N ASP A 121 -10.97 -20.18 -4.37
CA ASP A 121 -12.15 -20.99 -4.01
C ASP A 121 -11.82 -22.33 -3.34
N LYS A 122 -10.55 -22.58 -3.09
CA LYS A 122 -10.05 -23.84 -2.54
C LYS A 122 -9.80 -23.72 -1.05
N ASN A 123 -10.13 -24.78 -0.31
CA ASN A 123 -9.67 -24.91 1.08
C ASN A 123 -8.19 -25.30 1.10
N PHE A 124 -7.40 -24.57 1.91
CA PHE A 124 -5.99 -24.93 2.10
C PHE A 124 -5.88 -26.27 2.87
N ASN A 125 -5.12 -27.20 2.29
CA ASN A 125 -4.93 -28.52 2.88
C ASN A 125 -3.73 -28.52 3.84
N TYR A 126 -3.97 -28.64 5.13
CA TYR A 126 -2.93 -28.65 6.17
C TYR A 126 -2.27 -30.05 6.35
N ASN A 127 -2.65 -31.07 5.58
CA ASN A 127 -2.02 -32.40 5.66
C ASN A 127 -0.69 -32.41 4.87
N ILE A 128 0.25 -31.63 5.33
CA ILE A 128 1.57 -31.46 4.73
C ILE A 128 2.59 -32.20 5.58
N ARG A 129 3.42 -33.02 4.93
CA ARG A 129 4.55 -33.68 5.59
C ARG A 129 5.83 -32.96 5.21
N LEU A 130 6.43 -32.29 6.18
CA LEU A 130 7.73 -31.65 6.02
C LEU A 130 8.86 -32.69 6.20
N ASP A 131 9.91 -32.51 5.41
CA ASP A 131 11.16 -33.21 5.63
C ASP A 131 12.09 -32.33 6.47
N TYR A 132 12.24 -32.64 7.73
CA TYR A 132 13.02 -31.84 8.68
C TYR A 132 14.54 -31.93 8.50
N ASN A 133 15.03 -32.66 7.49
CA ASN A 133 16.41 -32.55 7.04
C ASN A 133 16.65 -31.31 6.17
N PHE A 134 15.58 -30.61 5.75
CA PHE A 134 15.60 -29.40 4.95
C PHE A 134 15.14 -28.21 5.77
N TYR A 135 15.59 -27.02 5.39
CA TYR A 135 15.00 -25.77 5.82
C TYR A 135 13.70 -25.55 5.03
N ASN A 136 12.57 -25.57 5.71
CA ASN A 136 11.26 -25.57 5.07
C ASN A 136 10.64 -24.18 5.08
N ILE A 137 10.43 -23.61 3.91
CA ILE A 137 9.82 -22.28 3.69
C ILE A 137 8.41 -22.46 3.15
N PHE A 138 7.45 -21.72 3.69
CA PHE A 138 6.12 -21.60 3.10
C PHE A 138 5.93 -20.18 2.55
N LEU A 139 5.68 -20.08 1.24
CA LEU A 139 5.16 -18.89 0.60
C LEU A 139 3.66 -19.01 0.41
N GLY A 140 2.92 -17.98 0.82
CA GLY A 140 1.48 -17.92 0.64
C GLY A 140 1.02 -16.53 0.22
N HIS A 141 -0.22 -16.45 -0.25
CA HIS A 141 -0.88 -15.19 -0.57
C HIS A 141 -2.32 -15.25 -0.09
N GLY A 142 -2.69 -14.54 0.98
CA GLY A 142 -4.02 -14.65 1.57
C GLY A 142 -4.13 -14.04 2.96
N GLU A 143 -5.13 -14.47 3.69
CA GLU A 143 -5.53 -13.88 4.97
C GLU A 143 -5.55 -14.93 6.08
N PHE A 144 -5.30 -14.50 7.32
CA PHE A 144 -5.47 -15.35 8.49
C PHE A 144 -6.85 -15.18 9.13
N ASN A 145 -7.52 -16.31 9.37
CA ASN A 145 -8.72 -16.41 10.23
C ASN A 145 -9.85 -15.43 9.86
N GLN A 146 -10.03 -15.13 8.57
CA GLN A 146 -11.11 -14.24 8.12
C GLN A 146 -12.38 -15.03 7.82
N ASN A 147 -13.51 -14.59 8.36
CA ASN A 147 -14.81 -15.15 8.02
C ASN A 147 -15.22 -14.69 6.61
N ASN A 148 -15.69 -15.64 5.79
CA ASN A 148 -16.18 -15.38 4.43
C ASN A 148 -15.14 -14.72 3.49
N SER A 149 -13.86 -14.97 3.70
CA SER A 149 -12.81 -14.52 2.77
C SER A 149 -13.01 -15.17 1.39
N THR A 150 -12.81 -14.38 0.35
CA THR A 150 -12.70 -14.85 -1.05
C THR A 150 -11.26 -15.16 -1.45
N TYR A 151 -10.33 -14.97 -0.53
CA TYR A 151 -8.90 -15.23 -0.70
C TYR A 151 -8.50 -16.50 0.03
N MET A 152 -7.25 -16.94 -0.14
CA MET A 152 -6.73 -18.07 0.62
C MET A 152 -6.83 -17.75 2.12
N ASN A 153 -7.78 -18.40 2.78
CA ASN A 153 -8.01 -18.22 4.21
C ASN A 153 -7.23 -19.27 4.98
N LEU A 154 -6.20 -18.83 5.68
CA LEU A 154 -5.30 -19.68 6.46
C LEU A 154 -5.66 -19.63 7.94
N ASP A 155 -5.56 -20.78 8.59
CA ASP A 155 -5.64 -20.90 10.05
C ASP A 155 -4.23 -20.71 10.63
N LEU A 156 -4.02 -19.62 11.35
CA LEU A 156 -2.72 -19.24 11.88
C LEU A 156 -2.14 -20.29 12.82
N GLU A 157 -2.97 -20.90 13.70
CA GLU A 157 -2.51 -21.93 14.63
C GLU A 157 -2.16 -23.23 13.91
N LYS A 158 -2.89 -23.59 12.84
CA LYS A 158 -2.53 -24.75 12.02
C LYS A 158 -1.22 -24.52 11.28
N ILE A 159 -1.01 -23.33 10.69
CA ILE A 159 0.26 -22.99 10.04
C ILE A 159 1.43 -23.07 11.03
N LYS A 160 1.28 -22.49 12.21
CA LYS A 160 2.28 -22.59 13.30
C LYS A 160 2.62 -24.04 13.65
N ASN A 161 1.58 -24.89 13.75
CA ASN A 161 1.75 -26.30 14.12
C ASN A 161 2.43 -27.15 13.03
N LEU A 162 2.44 -26.71 11.78
CA LEU A 162 3.21 -27.34 10.70
C LEU A 162 4.72 -27.17 10.87
N LYS A 163 5.18 -26.19 11.66
CA LYS A 163 6.59 -25.96 11.99
C LYS A 163 7.49 -25.71 10.78
N PHE A 164 7.02 -24.88 9.84
CA PHE A 164 7.89 -24.30 8.84
C PHE A 164 8.97 -23.44 9.51
N ASP A 165 10.17 -23.41 8.95
CA ASP A 165 11.27 -22.58 9.46
C ASP A 165 11.03 -21.11 9.13
N TYR A 166 10.41 -20.81 7.96
CA TYR A 166 9.97 -19.47 7.57
C TYR A 166 8.61 -19.53 6.86
N VAL A 167 7.75 -18.57 7.18
CA VAL A 167 6.46 -18.36 6.50
C VAL A 167 6.37 -16.90 6.06
N GLY A 168 6.36 -16.67 4.75
CA GLY A 168 6.20 -15.33 4.14
C GLY A 168 4.89 -15.24 3.37
N LEU A 169 3.96 -14.43 3.86
CA LEU A 169 2.66 -14.20 3.21
C LEU A 169 2.59 -12.84 2.55
N GLY A 170 2.06 -12.82 1.33
CA GLY A 170 1.60 -11.62 0.62
C GLY A 170 0.14 -11.29 0.92
N HIS A 171 -0.46 -10.43 0.09
CA HIS A 171 -1.83 -9.92 0.14
C HIS A 171 -2.00 -8.70 1.06
N ILE A 172 -1.55 -8.77 2.30
CA ILE A 172 -1.63 -7.65 3.24
C ILE A 172 -0.41 -6.74 3.05
N HIS A 173 -0.64 -5.46 2.67
CA HIS A 173 0.43 -4.50 2.36
C HIS A 173 1.23 -4.07 3.58
N LYS A 174 0.61 -4.14 4.76
CA LYS A 174 1.27 -3.81 6.03
C LYS A 174 2.07 -5.01 6.51
N ARG A 175 3.37 -4.78 6.81
CA ARG A 175 4.17 -5.80 7.48
C ARG A 175 3.60 -6.10 8.87
N GLU A 176 3.47 -7.39 9.18
CA GLU A 176 3.04 -7.86 10.49
C GLU A 176 3.78 -9.16 10.85
N GLU A 177 4.22 -9.27 12.09
CA GLU A 177 4.88 -10.44 12.64
C GLU A 177 3.94 -11.12 13.64
N PHE A 178 3.59 -12.38 13.40
CA PHE A 178 2.71 -13.16 14.28
C PHE A 178 3.52 -14.01 15.25
N PHE A 179 4.59 -14.61 14.73
CA PHE A 179 5.58 -15.37 15.48
C PHE A 179 6.95 -15.05 14.88
N LYS A 180 8.04 -15.48 15.56
CA LYS A 180 9.42 -15.19 15.10
C LYS A 180 9.71 -15.58 13.64
N ASN A 181 8.90 -16.45 13.05
CA ASN A 181 9.09 -17.01 11.71
C ASN A 181 7.84 -16.93 10.82
N ILE A 182 6.75 -16.27 11.23
CA ILE A 182 5.51 -16.14 10.45
C ILE A 182 5.17 -14.66 10.26
N PHE A 183 5.12 -14.22 8.99
CA PHE A 183 4.97 -12.82 8.65
C PHE A 183 3.95 -12.59 7.52
N TYR A 184 3.17 -11.51 7.62
CA TYR A 184 2.87 -10.74 6.42
C TYR A 184 4.11 -9.92 6.09
N VAL A 185 4.70 -10.16 4.92
CA VAL A 185 5.94 -9.48 4.51
C VAL A 185 5.70 -8.01 4.26
N GLY A 186 4.48 -7.68 3.81
CA GLY A 186 4.11 -6.32 3.39
C GLY A 186 4.57 -5.99 1.98
N SER A 187 4.40 -4.74 1.59
CA SER A 187 4.85 -4.25 0.29
C SER A 187 6.17 -3.49 0.39
N ILE A 188 6.92 -3.42 -0.72
CA ILE A 188 8.20 -2.69 -0.78
C ILE A 188 8.02 -1.17 -0.84
N GLU A 189 6.82 -0.70 -1.22
CA GLU A 189 6.43 0.71 -1.29
C GLU A 189 4.97 0.85 -0.86
N PRO A 190 4.57 1.97 -0.26
CA PRO A 190 3.16 2.26 -0.03
C PRO A 190 2.41 2.53 -1.33
N PHE A 191 1.10 2.29 -1.33
CA PHE A 191 0.24 2.49 -2.51
C PHE A 191 -0.63 3.75 -2.38
N SER A 192 -0.95 4.15 -1.15
CA SER A 192 -1.90 5.23 -0.90
C SER A 192 -1.75 5.84 0.51
N PHE A 193 -2.51 6.90 0.78
CA PHE A 193 -2.63 7.50 2.12
C PHE A 193 -3.29 6.57 3.17
N LYS A 194 -3.82 5.43 2.77
CA LYS A 194 -4.40 4.44 3.69
C LYS A 194 -3.34 3.51 4.26
N ASP A 195 -2.25 3.31 3.54
CA ASP A 195 -1.18 2.41 3.93
C ASP A 195 -0.35 3.04 5.06
N LYS A 196 -0.10 2.25 6.09
CA LYS A 196 0.62 2.69 7.29
C LYS A 196 1.67 1.65 7.67
N GLY A 197 2.77 2.11 8.23
CA GLY A 197 3.84 1.26 8.72
C GLY A 197 5.11 1.37 7.89
N ASN A 198 5.97 0.37 8.02
CA ASN A 198 7.23 0.29 7.30
C ASN A 198 7.07 -0.57 6.05
N PHE A 199 7.75 -0.18 4.97
CA PHE A 199 7.68 -0.83 3.66
C PHE A 199 9.06 -1.29 3.24
N GLY A 200 9.16 -2.55 2.81
CA GLY A 200 10.44 -3.17 2.51
C GLY A 200 10.33 -4.66 2.33
N TYR A 201 11.36 -5.39 2.73
CA TYR A 201 11.44 -6.84 2.57
C TYR A 201 12.10 -7.51 3.78
N ASN A 202 11.89 -8.80 3.93
CA ASN A 202 12.63 -9.61 4.89
C ASN A 202 13.89 -10.18 4.23
N LEU A 203 15.04 -9.98 4.85
CA LEU A 203 16.27 -10.69 4.57
C LEU A 203 16.41 -11.84 5.58
N VAL A 204 16.52 -13.07 5.07
CA VAL A 204 16.66 -14.28 5.88
C VAL A 204 18.05 -14.84 5.68
N ASP A 205 18.78 -15.03 6.76
CA ASP A 205 20.13 -15.56 6.77
C ASP A 205 20.37 -16.48 8.00
N ASP A 206 21.57 -16.98 8.16
CA ASP A 206 21.96 -17.84 9.30
C ASP A 206 21.82 -17.15 10.67
N TYR A 207 21.75 -15.84 10.72
CA TYR A 207 21.61 -15.05 11.93
C TYR A 207 20.14 -14.76 12.28
N GLY A 208 19.22 -14.98 11.32
CA GLY A 208 17.79 -14.82 11.54
C GLY A 208 17.05 -14.10 10.43
N ILE A 209 15.94 -13.46 10.80
CA ILE A 209 15.04 -12.78 9.87
C ILE A 209 15.09 -11.27 10.17
N ASN A 210 15.62 -10.48 9.23
CA ASN A 210 15.80 -9.07 9.37
C ASN A 210 14.89 -8.32 8.39
N PHE A 211 14.10 -7.37 8.89
CA PHE A 211 13.36 -6.47 8.02
C PHE A 211 14.24 -5.31 7.54
N ILE A 212 14.27 -5.11 6.23
CA ILE A 212 15.00 -4.01 5.58
C ILE A 212 13.98 -3.01 5.04
N ASP A 213 13.93 -1.82 5.62
CA ASP A 213 13.15 -0.70 5.09
C ASP A 213 13.81 -0.19 3.81
N SER A 214 13.14 -0.39 2.68
CA SER A 214 13.67 -0.04 1.35
C SER A 214 12.83 1.02 0.64
N SER A 215 11.73 1.45 1.24
CA SER A 215 10.80 2.40 0.63
C SER A 215 11.45 3.74 0.33
N GLN A 216 11.22 4.24 -0.88
CA GLN A 216 11.60 5.58 -1.31
C GLN A 216 10.47 6.60 -1.16
N MET A 217 9.23 6.12 -0.96
CA MET A 217 8.03 6.96 -0.81
C MET A 217 7.49 6.94 0.61
N SER A 218 6.85 8.04 1.00
CA SER A 218 5.93 8.08 2.14
C SER A 218 4.63 8.76 1.78
N PHE A 219 3.52 8.25 2.32
CA PHE A 219 2.19 8.86 2.24
C PHE A 219 1.74 9.21 3.65
N LYS A 220 1.57 10.50 3.93
CA LYS A 220 1.18 10.98 5.26
C LYS A 220 -0.11 11.78 5.18
N SER A 221 -1.12 11.34 5.92
CA SER A 221 -2.37 12.07 6.12
C SER A 221 -2.33 12.74 7.49
N LEU A 222 -2.35 14.06 7.52
CA LEU A 222 -2.15 14.87 8.71
C LEU A 222 -3.40 15.68 9.02
N LYS A 223 -3.72 15.81 10.30
CA LYS A 223 -4.65 16.82 10.81
C LYS A 223 -3.84 17.88 11.53
N ILE A 224 -3.90 19.12 11.07
CA ILE A 224 -3.10 20.21 11.59
C ILE A 224 -4.02 21.37 11.97
N ASP A 225 -3.92 21.79 13.22
CA ASP A 225 -4.54 23.01 13.71
C ASP A 225 -3.49 24.13 13.71
N LEU A 226 -3.74 25.21 12.92
CA LEU A 226 -2.82 26.35 12.85
C LEU A 226 -2.67 27.08 14.19
N ASN A 227 -3.60 26.94 15.13
CA ASN A 227 -3.45 27.48 16.47
C ASN A 227 -2.23 26.94 17.22
N ASN A 228 -1.74 25.78 16.87
CA ASN A 228 -0.54 25.17 17.46
C ASN A 228 0.77 25.82 16.97
N PHE A 229 0.73 26.75 16.03
CA PHE A 229 1.90 27.40 15.45
C PHE A 229 1.80 28.91 15.59
N GLU A 230 2.92 29.57 15.80
CA GLU A 230 2.96 31.06 15.86
C GLU A 230 2.84 31.69 14.47
N ASN A 231 3.44 31.05 13.47
CA ASN A 231 3.52 31.57 12.09
C ASN A 231 3.81 30.44 11.09
N SER A 232 3.92 30.79 9.80
CA SER A 232 4.21 29.86 8.71
C SER A 232 5.56 29.15 8.87
N TYR A 233 6.59 29.80 9.43
CA TYR A 233 7.88 29.17 9.65
C TYR A 233 7.81 28.03 10.67
N GLY A 234 7.01 28.18 11.73
CA GLY A 234 6.74 27.09 12.69
C GLY A 234 6.09 25.87 12.06
N LEU A 235 5.11 26.12 11.15
CA LEU A 235 4.49 25.07 10.36
C LEU A 235 5.48 24.37 9.41
N GLU A 236 6.29 25.13 8.68
CA GLU A 236 7.33 24.60 7.77
C GLU A 236 8.32 23.70 8.55
N LYS A 237 8.82 24.15 9.69
CA LYS A 237 9.73 23.39 10.53
C LYS A 237 9.09 22.08 11.04
N TYR A 238 7.82 22.12 11.42
CA TYR A 238 7.09 20.93 11.81
C TYR A 238 6.97 19.93 10.65
N LEU A 239 6.57 20.40 9.48
CA LEU A 239 6.44 19.55 8.29
C LEU A 239 7.79 18.98 7.87
N ALA A 240 8.87 19.78 7.88
CA ALA A 240 10.22 19.33 7.55
C ALA A 240 10.65 18.11 8.37
N ASN A 241 10.31 18.08 9.67
CA ASN A 241 10.63 16.95 10.55
C ASN A 241 9.85 15.66 10.22
N LEU A 242 8.80 15.76 9.41
CA LEU A 242 8.01 14.60 8.99
C LEU A 242 8.47 14.02 7.65
N LEU A 243 9.32 14.73 6.91
CA LEU A 243 9.81 14.30 5.60
C LEU A 243 11.00 13.37 5.79
N ASP A 244 10.76 12.07 5.66
CA ASP A 244 11.72 11.00 5.98
C ASP A 244 12.10 10.14 4.77
N LYS A 245 11.50 10.39 3.61
CA LYS A 245 11.76 9.65 2.37
C LYS A 245 12.15 10.60 1.23
N LYS A 246 12.71 10.02 0.16
CA LYS A 246 13.05 10.78 -1.05
C LYS A 246 11.82 11.41 -1.71
N TYR A 247 10.67 10.71 -1.67
CA TYR A 247 9.42 11.18 -2.26
C TYR A 247 8.33 11.23 -1.19
N ASN A 248 7.91 12.42 -0.81
CA ASN A 248 6.94 12.63 0.25
C ASN A 248 5.62 13.13 -0.32
N PHE A 249 4.54 12.38 -0.07
CA PHE A 249 3.17 12.69 -0.45
C PHE A 249 2.41 13.08 0.81
N LEU A 250 1.95 14.32 0.88
CA LEU A 250 1.21 14.84 2.03
C LEU A 250 -0.22 15.17 1.68
N SER A 251 -1.16 14.75 2.53
CA SER A 251 -2.55 15.20 2.54
C SER A 251 -2.83 15.82 3.91
N ILE A 252 -3.09 17.11 3.96
CA ILE A 252 -3.25 17.87 5.20
C ILE A 252 -4.69 18.34 5.30
N ASN A 253 -5.37 17.98 6.38
CA ASN A 253 -6.62 18.59 6.81
C ASN A 253 -6.27 19.71 7.79
N LEU A 254 -6.53 20.95 7.39
CA LEU A 254 -6.10 22.16 8.07
C LEU A 254 -7.30 22.83 8.73
N SER A 255 -7.23 23.02 10.04
CA SER A 255 -8.19 23.83 10.81
C SER A 255 -7.59 25.16 11.24
N ASN A 256 -8.45 26.16 11.55
CA ASN A 256 -8.07 27.52 11.92
C ASN A 256 -7.10 28.17 10.91
N TYR A 257 -7.40 27.97 9.62
CA TYR A 257 -6.52 28.34 8.50
C TYR A 257 -6.44 29.85 8.26
N ASP A 258 -7.21 30.66 8.94
CA ASP A 258 -7.23 32.12 8.94
C ASP A 258 -6.24 32.75 9.95
N LYS A 259 -5.61 31.94 10.81
CA LYS A 259 -4.67 32.44 11.83
C LYS A 259 -3.49 33.18 11.24
N PHE A 260 -2.91 32.66 10.16
CA PHE A 260 -1.86 33.31 9.37
C PHE A 260 -1.86 32.81 7.93
N ALA A 261 -1.42 33.67 7.02
CA ALA A 261 -1.29 33.30 5.62
C ALA A 261 0.01 32.53 5.35
N PHE A 262 -0.04 31.56 4.46
CA PHE A 262 1.11 30.89 3.87
C PHE A 262 0.81 30.54 2.40
N ASP A 263 1.86 30.46 1.58
CA ASP A 263 1.75 30.04 0.20
C ASP A 263 2.04 28.55 0.05
N GLU A 264 1.04 27.81 -0.44
CA GLU A 264 1.15 26.34 -0.61
C GLU A 264 2.23 25.94 -1.61
N LYS A 265 2.41 26.74 -2.65
CA LYS A 265 3.42 26.49 -3.67
C LYS A 265 4.82 26.66 -3.09
N SER A 266 5.06 27.76 -2.39
CA SER A 266 6.32 28.02 -1.68
C SER A 266 6.60 26.95 -0.62
N LEU A 267 5.59 26.55 0.16
CA LEU A 267 5.70 25.48 1.15
C LEU A 267 6.15 24.15 0.50
N LYS A 268 5.53 23.80 -0.63
CA LYS A 268 5.86 22.57 -1.37
C LYS A 268 7.29 22.64 -1.94
N GLU A 269 7.69 23.77 -2.51
CA GLU A 269 9.01 23.96 -3.12
C GLU A 269 10.11 24.02 -2.05
N ASN A 270 9.93 24.81 -0.97
CA ASN A 270 10.92 24.97 0.09
C ASN A 270 11.22 23.65 0.82
N LEU A 271 10.24 22.77 0.95
CA LEU A 271 10.36 21.49 1.65
C LEU A 271 10.57 20.30 0.72
N ASP A 272 10.71 20.51 -0.59
CA ASP A 272 10.82 19.43 -1.60
C ASP A 272 9.72 18.36 -1.45
N ILE A 273 8.47 18.81 -1.22
CA ILE A 273 7.33 17.91 -1.11
C ILE A 273 6.91 17.47 -2.50
N THR A 274 6.92 16.17 -2.75
CA THR A 274 6.54 15.59 -4.06
C THR A 274 5.09 15.89 -4.41
N TYR A 275 4.18 15.64 -3.46
CA TYR A 275 2.75 15.91 -3.61
C TYR A 275 2.20 16.54 -2.34
N LEU A 276 1.48 17.66 -2.49
CA LEU A 276 0.82 18.36 -1.40
C LEU A 276 -0.66 18.56 -1.74
N LYS A 277 -1.53 18.09 -0.88
CA LYS A 277 -2.97 18.38 -0.91
C LYS A 277 -3.36 18.98 0.43
N ILE A 278 -3.91 20.18 0.41
CA ILE A 278 -4.42 20.85 1.60
C ILE A 278 -5.94 20.96 1.51
N ASN A 279 -6.62 20.32 2.45
CA ASN A 279 -8.04 20.48 2.66
C ASN A 279 -8.22 21.44 3.84
N ARG A 280 -8.90 22.57 3.61
CA ARG A 280 -9.21 23.52 4.67
C ARG A 280 -10.55 23.14 5.29
N GLU A 281 -10.51 22.74 6.56
CA GLU A 281 -11.74 22.48 7.32
C GLU A 281 -12.32 23.83 7.76
N LYS A 282 -13.49 24.15 7.25
CA LYS A 282 -14.23 25.35 7.67
C LYS A 282 -14.69 25.14 9.11
N SER A 283 -14.46 26.14 9.99
CA SER A 283 -14.95 26.09 11.36
C SER A 283 -16.47 26.21 11.42
N ILE A 284 -17.07 25.78 12.54
CA ILE A 284 -18.50 25.98 12.75
C ILE A 284 -18.85 27.46 12.71
N ASP A 285 -17.99 28.33 13.27
CA ASP A 285 -18.12 29.78 13.25
C ASP A 285 -18.16 30.36 11.82
N TYR A 286 -17.42 29.76 10.88
CA TYR A 286 -17.50 30.14 9.47
C TYR A 286 -18.92 29.95 8.91
N TYR A 287 -19.55 28.81 9.19
CA TYR A 287 -20.91 28.52 8.73
C TYR A 287 -21.95 29.40 9.46
N GLU A 288 -21.76 29.66 10.73
CA GLU A 288 -22.57 30.57 11.52
C GLU A 288 -22.52 31.99 10.95
N ASN A 289 -21.32 32.51 10.67
CA ASN A 289 -21.15 33.83 10.09
C ASN A 289 -21.80 33.93 8.70
N LEU A 290 -21.60 32.92 7.84
CA LEU A 290 -22.29 32.88 6.55
C LEU A 290 -23.80 32.82 6.70
N GLY A 291 -24.32 32.01 7.61
CA GLY A 291 -25.74 31.92 7.91
C GLY A 291 -26.33 33.26 8.35
N LYS A 292 -25.61 34.05 9.15
CA LYS A 292 -25.98 35.42 9.54
C LYS A 292 -25.92 36.42 8.37
N ILE A 293 -24.84 36.40 7.61
CA ILE A 293 -24.68 37.30 6.43
C ILE A 293 -25.79 37.10 5.39
N TYR A 294 -26.15 35.85 5.18
CA TYR A 294 -27.17 35.45 4.20
C TYR A 294 -28.50 35.08 4.84
N GLU A 295 -28.87 35.71 5.98
CA GLU A 295 -30.05 35.36 6.80
C GLU A 295 -31.36 35.34 6.04
N SER A 296 -31.50 36.23 5.05
CA SER A 296 -32.72 36.37 4.23
C SER A 296 -32.69 35.49 2.95
N TYR A 297 -31.71 34.62 2.80
CA TYR A 297 -31.54 33.75 1.64
C TYR A 297 -31.59 32.26 2.07
N LEU A 298 -31.66 31.38 1.06
CA LEU A 298 -31.70 29.93 1.27
C LEU A 298 -30.59 29.43 2.21
N LEU A 299 -29.41 30.04 2.16
CA LEU A 299 -28.27 29.69 3.00
C LEU A 299 -28.55 29.94 4.49
N GLY A 300 -29.17 31.10 4.81
CA GLY A 300 -29.57 31.43 6.17
C GLY A 300 -30.68 30.53 6.67
N ASP A 301 -31.67 30.24 5.83
CA ASP A 301 -32.77 29.32 6.21
C ASP A 301 -32.24 27.90 6.43
N PHE A 302 -31.31 27.44 5.59
CA PHE A 302 -30.65 26.15 5.84
C PHE A 302 -29.89 26.13 7.18
N TYR A 303 -29.11 27.19 7.46
CA TYR A 303 -28.37 27.29 8.71
C TYR A 303 -29.30 27.29 9.94
N LYS A 304 -30.42 28.02 9.92
CA LYS A 304 -31.41 28.03 10.99
C LYS A 304 -31.94 26.63 11.32
N ASN A 305 -32.08 25.77 10.32
CA ASN A 305 -32.59 24.41 10.52
C ASN A 305 -31.53 23.43 11.05
N VAL A 306 -30.23 23.72 10.89
CA VAL A 306 -29.16 22.79 11.28
C VAL A 306 -28.30 23.28 12.45
N LYS A 307 -28.40 24.54 12.86
CA LYS A 307 -27.54 25.16 13.90
C LYS A 307 -27.61 24.49 15.27
N ASP A 308 -28.78 23.89 15.60
CA ASP A 308 -29.04 23.27 16.89
C ASP A 308 -28.68 21.76 16.89
N LEU A 309 -28.17 21.23 15.79
CA LEU A 309 -27.65 19.85 15.74
C LEU A 309 -26.34 19.73 16.51
N ASP A 310 -26.13 18.56 17.11
CA ASP A 310 -24.84 18.25 17.74
C ASP A 310 -23.72 18.20 16.69
N MET A 311 -22.83 19.18 16.71
CA MET A 311 -21.72 19.32 15.75
C MET A 311 -20.48 18.50 16.13
N GLU A 312 -20.49 17.85 17.29
CA GLU A 312 -19.51 16.81 17.63
C GLU A 312 -19.82 15.49 16.89
N ASP A 313 -21.07 15.30 16.46
CA ASP A 313 -21.42 14.18 15.59
C ASP A 313 -20.87 14.42 14.17
N PRO A 314 -19.98 13.53 13.68
CA PRO A 314 -19.38 13.64 12.34
C PRO A 314 -20.41 13.67 11.20
N ILE A 315 -21.57 13.03 11.37
CA ILE A 315 -22.65 13.02 10.36
C ILE A 315 -23.29 14.40 10.26
N ASN A 316 -23.62 15.02 11.39
CA ASN A 316 -24.21 16.35 11.43
C ASN A 316 -23.26 17.40 10.88
N LYS A 317 -21.98 17.36 11.28
CA LYS A 317 -20.92 18.22 10.70
C LYS A 317 -20.84 18.06 9.19
N ARG A 318 -20.87 16.83 8.69
CA ARG A 318 -20.79 16.54 7.26
C ARG A 318 -22.05 17.01 6.50
N CYS A 319 -23.22 16.90 7.09
CA CYS A 319 -24.46 17.44 6.52
C CYS A 319 -24.41 18.95 6.39
N LEU A 320 -23.89 19.66 7.42
CA LEU A 320 -23.69 21.11 7.38
C LEU A 320 -22.77 21.50 6.22
N GLU A 321 -21.61 20.88 6.10
CA GLU A 321 -20.62 21.13 5.02
C GLU A 321 -21.22 20.94 3.63
N ILE A 322 -21.85 19.79 3.38
CA ILE A 322 -22.44 19.44 2.07
C ILE A 322 -23.57 20.42 1.73
N GLY A 323 -24.44 20.75 2.67
CA GLY A 323 -25.55 21.66 2.45
C GLY A 323 -25.08 23.07 2.07
N PHE A 324 -24.11 23.63 2.80
CA PHE A 324 -23.53 24.92 2.46
C PHE A 324 -22.84 24.90 1.10
N ASP A 325 -22.03 23.88 0.82
CA ASP A 325 -21.32 23.78 -0.48
C ASP A 325 -22.30 23.63 -1.64
N ALA A 326 -23.38 22.87 -1.50
CA ALA A 326 -24.40 22.73 -2.55
C ALA A 326 -25.11 24.05 -2.85
N ILE A 327 -25.51 24.79 -1.79
CA ILE A 327 -26.19 26.09 -1.96
C ILE A 327 -25.24 27.14 -2.54
N LEU A 328 -23.98 27.17 -2.12
CA LEU A 328 -23.00 28.13 -2.66
C LEU A 328 -22.71 27.87 -4.14
N ARG A 329 -22.54 26.61 -4.54
CA ARG A 329 -22.31 26.25 -5.95
C ARG A 329 -23.50 26.53 -6.85
N SER A 330 -24.74 26.43 -6.36
CA SER A 330 -25.94 26.71 -7.15
C SER A 330 -26.12 28.21 -7.50
N LYS A 331 -25.30 29.08 -6.94
CA LYS A 331 -25.29 30.53 -7.26
C LYS A 331 -24.29 30.92 -8.36
N ASP A 332 -23.41 29.98 -8.74
CA ASP A 332 -22.41 30.17 -9.81
C ASP A 332 -22.93 29.72 -11.20
N GLU A 333 -24.16 29.19 -11.27
CA GLU A 333 -24.92 28.91 -12.49
C GLU A 333 -26.00 30.01 -12.73
#